data_571f4ff4d44bfb5342ba81894a740bfd
#
_entry.id   571f4ff4d44bfb5342ba81894a740bfd
#
_cell.length_a   1.000
_cell.length_b   1.000
_cell.length_c   1.000
_cell.angle_alpha   90.00
_cell.angle_beta   90.00
_cell.angle_gamma   90.00
#
_symmetry.space_group_name_H-M   'P 1'
#
loop_
_entity.id
_entity.type
_entity.pdbx_description
1 polymer ?
#
loop_
_entity_poly.entity_id
_entity_poly.type
_entity_poly.pdbx_seq_one_letter_code
_entity_poly.pdbx_strand_id
1 'polypeptide(L)'
;MFVVLTGVFTTLTLLPQADEPASSDAVLVLGPPTPARMSLGERLVREGRARTLVVSQANPAFPLVDQCARPQTYPVICFVPDPSTTRGEAQELRRLVERHGWSSVQVITMGVHVNRARYVVGRCFAGDLRLLAVEDPQGWDEISWHIRGWYASAVEIGC
;
A
#
# COMPACT_ATOMS: atom_id res chain seq x y z
N MET A 1 -23.63 17.20 -16.28
CA MET A 1 -23.00 16.98 -14.96
C MET A 1 -22.81 15.48 -14.65
N PHE A 2 -23.81 14.64 -14.83
CA PHE A 2 -23.70 13.17 -14.59
C PHE A 2 -22.61 12.49 -15.43
N VAL A 3 -22.51 12.76 -16.71
CA VAL A 3 -21.54 12.15 -17.64
C VAL A 3 -20.10 12.47 -17.25
N VAL A 4 -19.82 13.70 -16.81
CA VAL A 4 -18.49 14.12 -16.36
C VAL A 4 -18.10 13.42 -15.05
N LEU A 5 -19.01 13.31 -14.09
CA LEU A 5 -18.78 12.61 -12.83
C LEU A 5 -18.54 11.11 -13.05
N THR A 6 -19.32 10.49 -13.94
CA THR A 6 -19.13 9.06 -14.29
C THR A 6 -17.79 8.86 -15.01
N GLY A 7 -17.41 9.73 -15.93
CA GLY A 7 -16.13 9.69 -16.63
C GLY A 7 -14.94 9.81 -15.67
N VAL A 8 -14.97 10.77 -14.76
CA VAL A 8 -13.90 10.96 -13.74
C VAL A 8 -13.80 9.75 -12.80
N PHE A 9 -14.95 9.25 -12.34
CA PHE A 9 -14.96 8.06 -11.47
C PHE A 9 -14.40 6.82 -12.18
N THR A 10 -14.80 6.61 -13.45
CA THR A 10 -14.31 5.49 -14.26
C THR A 10 -12.80 5.60 -14.50
N THR A 11 -12.30 6.80 -14.81
CA THR A 11 -10.86 7.02 -15.03
C THR A 11 -10.06 6.76 -13.76
N LEU A 12 -10.52 7.24 -12.61
CA LEU A 12 -9.82 7.06 -11.33
C LEU A 12 -9.81 5.61 -10.83
N THR A 13 -10.81 4.82 -11.21
CA THR A 13 -10.92 3.41 -10.76
C THR A 13 -10.37 2.41 -11.76
N LEU A 14 -10.52 2.63 -13.05
CA LEU A 14 -10.18 1.67 -14.09
C LEU A 14 -8.83 1.91 -14.77
N LEU A 15 -8.22 3.09 -14.59
CA LEU A 15 -6.88 3.41 -15.12
C LEU A 15 -5.91 3.63 -13.96
N PRO A 16 -5.34 2.58 -13.38
CA PRO A 16 -4.37 2.70 -12.31
C PRO A 16 -3.12 3.42 -12.83
N GLN A 17 -2.72 4.49 -12.13
CA GLN A 17 -1.49 5.23 -12.41
C GLN A 17 -0.37 4.69 -11.52
N ALA A 18 0.07 3.48 -11.82
CA ALA A 18 1.22 2.89 -11.13
C ALA A 18 2.51 3.56 -11.57
N ASP A 19 3.43 3.72 -10.64
CA ASP A 19 4.77 4.21 -10.89
C ASP A 19 5.72 3.05 -11.22
N GLU A 20 6.84 3.39 -11.85
CA GLU A 20 7.95 2.45 -12.01
C GLU A 20 8.76 2.36 -10.71
N PRO A 21 9.28 1.16 -10.38
CA PRO A 21 10.14 0.99 -9.23
C PRO A 21 11.39 1.88 -9.30
N ALA A 22 11.76 2.48 -8.17
CA ALA A 22 12.97 3.31 -8.03
C ALA A 22 13.72 2.93 -6.74
N SER A 23 14.82 3.62 -6.45
CA SER A 23 15.50 3.47 -5.15
C SER A 23 14.70 4.19 -4.06
N SER A 24 14.58 3.57 -2.88
CA SER A 24 13.87 4.14 -1.74
C SER A 24 14.43 3.66 -0.40
N ASP A 25 14.07 4.36 0.67
CA ASP A 25 14.43 3.96 2.03
C ASP A 25 13.64 2.73 2.48
N ALA A 26 12.38 2.64 2.08
CA ALA A 26 11.53 1.51 2.41
C ALA A 26 10.56 1.15 1.29
N VAL A 27 10.12 -0.10 1.31
CA VAL A 27 9.00 -0.58 0.52
C VAL A 27 7.92 -1.15 1.45
N LEU A 28 6.71 -0.59 1.38
CA LEU A 28 5.54 -1.02 2.15
C LEU A 28 4.65 -1.92 1.29
N VAL A 29 4.41 -3.12 1.76
CA VAL A 29 3.38 -4.02 1.22
C VAL A 29 2.08 -3.77 1.97
N LEU A 30 1.08 -3.20 1.29
CA LEU A 30 -0.25 -2.99 1.86
C LEU A 30 -0.98 -4.34 2.03
N GLY A 31 -1.75 -4.44 3.09
CA GLY A 31 -2.53 -5.63 3.40
C GLY A 31 -3.74 -5.87 2.47
N PRO A 32 -4.14 -7.13 2.31
CA PRO A 32 -3.46 -8.33 2.80
C PRO A 32 -2.16 -8.58 2.02
N PRO A 33 -1.09 -9.09 2.67
CA PRO A 33 0.20 -9.35 2.03
C PRO A 33 0.15 -10.63 1.20
N THR A 34 -0.39 -10.53 -0.01
CA THR A 34 -0.50 -11.67 -0.93
C THR A 34 0.88 -12.11 -1.45
N PRO A 35 1.03 -13.36 -1.94
CA PRO A 35 2.30 -13.84 -2.50
C PRO A 35 2.86 -12.94 -3.61
N ALA A 36 2.00 -12.40 -4.48
CA ALA A 36 2.42 -11.52 -5.56
C ALA A 36 3.02 -10.20 -5.04
N ARG A 37 2.37 -9.58 -4.05
CA ARG A 37 2.86 -8.34 -3.41
C ARG A 37 4.15 -8.57 -2.64
N MET A 38 4.20 -9.65 -1.87
CA MET A 38 5.38 -10.03 -1.09
C MET A 38 6.57 -10.32 -2.00
N SER A 39 6.37 -11.05 -3.10
CA SER A 39 7.43 -11.35 -4.08
C SER A 39 8.04 -10.08 -4.68
N LEU A 40 7.23 -9.08 -5.01
CA LEU A 40 7.74 -7.78 -5.49
C LEU A 40 8.51 -7.05 -4.40
N GLY A 41 7.98 -6.98 -3.18
CA GLY A 41 8.63 -6.32 -2.05
C GLY A 41 9.99 -6.92 -1.72
N GLU A 42 10.07 -8.24 -1.63
CA GLU A 42 11.34 -8.95 -1.41
C GLU A 42 12.35 -8.73 -2.53
N ARG A 43 11.89 -8.78 -3.77
CA ARG A 43 12.76 -8.54 -4.92
C ARG A 43 13.40 -7.14 -4.84
N LEU A 44 12.63 -6.11 -4.53
CA LEU A 44 13.14 -4.74 -4.42
C LEU A 44 14.19 -4.61 -3.32
N VAL A 45 14.00 -5.27 -2.18
CA VAL A 45 15.01 -5.25 -1.11
C VAL A 45 16.25 -6.05 -1.48
N ARG A 46 16.10 -7.23 -2.06
CA ARG A 46 17.23 -8.07 -2.50
C ARG A 46 18.05 -7.42 -3.62
N GLU A 47 17.41 -6.65 -4.48
CA GLU A 47 18.07 -5.87 -5.55
C GLU A 47 18.69 -4.54 -5.02
N GLY A 48 18.55 -4.24 -3.73
CA GLY A 48 19.03 -2.99 -3.14
C GLY A 48 18.25 -1.74 -3.56
N ARG A 49 17.06 -1.91 -4.12
CA ARG A 49 16.16 -0.82 -4.54
C ARG A 49 15.27 -0.32 -3.40
N ALA A 50 15.20 -1.04 -2.30
CA ALA A 50 14.66 -0.60 -1.04
C ALA A 50 15.54 -1.10 0.09
N ARG A 51 15.72 -0.31 1.16
CA ARG A 51 16.57 -0.68 2.29
C ARG A 51 15.83 -1.54 3.32
N THR A 52 14.52 -1.33 3.46
CA THR A 52 13.69 -2.00 4.46
C THR A 52 12.39 -2.49 3.83
N LEU A 53 12.03 -3.73 4.12
CA LEU A 53 10.70 -4.28 3.80
C LEU A 53 9.75 -4.00 4.96
N VAL A 54 8.63 -3.34 4.67
CA VAL A 54 7.57 -3.07 5.64
C VAL A 54 6.32 -3.85 5.21
N VAL A 55 5.73 -4.59 6.12
CA VAL A 55 4.60 -5.48 5.82
C VAL A 55 3.41 -5.15 6.71
N SER A 56 2.30 -4.79 6.09
CA SER A 56 1.02 -4.62 6.78
C SER A 56 0.30 -5.96 6.91
N GLN A 57 0.12 -6.42 8.13
CA GLN A 57 -0.72 -7.56 8.49
C GLN A 57 -2.13 -7.08 8.82
N ALA A 58 -2.83 -6.58 7.80
CA ALA A 58 -4.12 -5.90 7.96
C ALA A 58 -5.23 -6.73 8.58
N ASN A 59 -5.05 -8.04 8.68
CA ASN A 59 -6.01 -8.91 9.34
C ASN A 59 -5.29 -9.92 10.25
N PRO A 60 -5.38 -9.77 11.58
CA PRO A 60 -4.72 -10.66 12.54
C PRO A 60 -5.28 -12.10 12.53
N ALA A 61 -6.42 -12.34 11.88
CA ALA A 61 -6.96 -13.70 11.73
C ALA A 61 -6.19 -14.53 10.68
N PHE A 62 -5.41 -13.91 9.80
CA PHE A 62 -4.54 -14.63 8.88
C PHE A 62 -3.18 -14.95 9.52
N PRO A 63 -2.57 -16.09 9.16
CA PRO A 63 -1.24 -16.43 9.66
C PRO A 63 -0.22 -15.37 9.21
N LEU A 64 0.79 -15.15 10.06
CA LEU A 64 1.91 -14.28 9.70
C LEU A 64 2.59 -14.80 8.44
N VAL A 65 2.93 -13.89 7.53
CA VAL A 65 3.78 -14.27 6.40
C VAL A 65 5.16 -14.67 6.88
N ASP A 66 5.83 -15.54 6.13
CA ASP A 66 7.16 -16.08 6.51
C ASP A 66 8.17 -14.97 6.83
N GLN A 67 8.12 -13.85 6.14
CA GLN A 67 9.00 -12.71 6.35
C GLN A 67 8.82 -12.04 7.71
N CYS A 68 7.62 -12.16 8.29
CA CYS A 68 7.33 -11.67 9.64
C CYS A 68 7.53 -12.72 10.73
N ALA A 69 7.42 -14.00 10.36
CA ALA A 69 7.54 -15.13 11.29
C ALA A 69 8.98 -15.58 11.55
N ARG A 70 9.90 -15.27 10.63
CA ARG A 70 11.30 -15.78 10.67
C ARG A 70 12.31 -14.66 10.46
N PRO A 71 13.52 -14.77 11.04
CA PRO A 71 14.61 -13.84 10.74
C PRO A 71 14.93 -13.81 9.26
N GLN A 72 15.16 -12.60 8.73
CA GLN A 72 15.52 -12.35 7.34
C GLN A 72 16.96 -11.83 7.24
N THR A 73 17.55 -11.92 6.05
CA THR A 73 18.89 -11.39 5.77
C THR A 73 18.88 -9.89 5.48
N TYR A 74 17.70 -9.25 5.46
CA TYR A 74 17.46 -7.84 5.24
C TYR A 74 16.49 -7.30 6.30
N PRO A 75 16.47 -5.99 6.57
CA PRO A 75 15.56 -5.39 7.55
C PRO A 75 14.10 -5.60 7.16
N VAL A 76 13.30 -6.13 8.09
CA VAL A 76 11.85 -6.31 7.95
C VAL A 76 11.15 -5.70 9.14
N ILE A 77 10.10 -4.93 8.89
CA ILE A 77 9.20 -4.38 9.90
C ILE A 77 7.79 -4.85 9.57
N CYS A 78 7.17 -5.55 10.50
CA CYS A 78 5.79 -6.01 10.36
C CYS A 78 4.90 -5.32 11.38
N PHE A 79 3.69 -4.95 10.98
CA PHE A 79 2.73 -4.32 11.87
C PHE A 79 1.29 -4.73 11.55
N VAL A 80 0.42 -4.58 12.53
CA VAL A 80 -1.03 -4.68 12.37
C VAL A 80 -1.59 -3.26 12.41
N PRO A 81 -2.22 -2.77 11.34
CA PRO A 81 -2.74 -1.40 11.32
C PRO A 81 -3.94 -1.25 12.26
N ASP A 82 -4.02 -0.10 12.95
CA ASP A 82 -5.15 0.29 13.77
C ASP A 82 -5.58 1.72 13.37
N PRO A 83 -6.79 1.89 12.81
CA PRO A 83 -7.75 0.85 12.39
C PRO A 83 -7.21 -0.04 11.25
N SER A 84 -7.80 -1.24 11.08
CA SER A 84 -7.44 -2.18 10.00
C SER A 84 -7.96 -1.70 8.64
N THR A 85 -7.42 -0.58 8.19
CA THR A 85 -7.78 0.13 6.96
C THR A 85 -6.53 0.73 6.32
N THR A 86 -6.62 1.14 5.04
CA THR A 86 -5.53 1.86 4.36
C THR A 86 -5.11 3.14 5.10
N ARG A 87 -6.03 3.79 5.82
CA ARG A 87 -5.72 4.94 6.67
C ARG A 87 -4.83 4.52 7.85
N GLY A 88 -5.18 3.45 8.55
CA GLY A 88 -4.33 2.93 9.65
C GLY A 88 -2.95 2.52 9.15
N GLU A 89 -2.86 1.93 7.96
CA GLU A 89 -1.58 1.63 7.30
C GLU A 89 -0.77 2.90 7.01
N ALA A 90 -1.42 3.94 6.50
CA ALA A 90 -0.78 5.22 6.22
C ALA A 90 -0.32 5.95 7.50
N GLN A 91 -1.10 5.86 8.57
CA GLN A 91 -0.72 6.42 9.88
C GLN A 91 0.49 5.68 10.48
N GLU A 92 0.53 4.36 10.36
CA GLU A 92 1.69 3.61 10.83
C GLU A 92 2.93 3.89 9.97
N LEU A 93 2.78 3.99 8.64
CA LEU A 93 3.86 4.43 7.76
C LEU A 93 4.42 5.78 8.21
N ARG A 94 3.56 6.75 8.53
CA ARG A 94 4.01 8.05 9.04
C ARG A 94 4.86 7.92 10.31
N ARG A 95 4.44 7.09 11.26
CA ARG A 95 5.21 6.83 12.49
C ARG A 95 6.58 6.22 12.19
N LEU A 96 6.63 5.27 11.25
CA LEU A 96 7.88 4.65 10.82
C LEU A 96 8.79 5.65 10.11
N VAL A 97 8.25 6.47 9.22
CA VAL A 97 8.98 7.54 8.52
C VAL A 97 9.61 8.52 9.53
N GLU A 98 8.84 8.98 10.50
CA GLU A 98 9.32 9.88 11.55
C GLU A 98 10.41 9.21 12.42
N ARG A 99 10.22 7.94 12.77
CA ARG A 99 11.18 7.18 13.60
C ARG A 99 12.50 6.89 12.90
N HIS A 100 12.46 6.59 11.61
CA HIS A 100 13.64 6.16 10.85
C HIS A 100 14.25 7.26 9.98
N GLY A 101 13.61 8.43 9.88
CA GLY A 101 14.06 9.53 9.04
C GLY A 101 13.98 9.23 7.54
N TRP A 102 13.01 8.44 7.10
CA TRP A 102 12.84 8.09 5.69
C TRP A 102 12.32 9.29 4.89
N SER A 103 12.84 9.47 3.69
CA SER A 103 12.42 10.51 2.75
C SER A 103 11.76 9.95 1.49
N SER A 104 11.90 8.65 1.25
CA SER A 104 11.38 7.96 0.06
C SER A 104 10.78 6.62 0.41
N VAL A 105 9.56 6.35 -0.07
CA VAL A 105 8.85 5.08 0.17
C VAL A 105 8.16 4.61 -1.10
N GLN A 106 8.29 3.33 -1.40
CA GLN A 106 7.50 2.64 -2.40
C GLN A 106 6.38 1.87 -1.71
N VAL A 107 5.17 1.92 -2.24
CA VAL A 107 3.99 1.23 -1.70
C VAL A 107 3.47 0.26 -2.74
N ILE A 108 3.36 -1.01 -2.38
CA ILE A 108 2.89 -2.09 -3.25
C ILE A 108 1.44 -2.40 -2.92
N THR A 109 0.60 -2.40 -3.95
CA THR A 109 -0.80 -2.77 -3.85
C THR A 109 -1.30 -3.38 -5.17
N MET A 110 -2.58 -3.73 -5.26
CA MET A 110 -3.19 -4.16 -6.52
C MET A 110 -3.50 -2.96 -7.43
N GLY A 111 -3.57 -3.19 -8.75
CA GLY A 111 -3.77 -2.14 -9.75
C GLY A 111 -4.95 -1.22 -9.46
N VAL A 112 -6.11 -1.77 -9.25
CA VAL A 112 -7.36 -1.02 -8.97
C VAL A 112 -7.31 -0.19 -7.68
N HIS A 113 -6.40 -0.50 -6.76
CA HIS A 113 -6.24 0.20 -5.48
C HIS A 113 -5.18 1.32 -5.52
N VAL A 114 -4.35 1.40 -6.56
CA VAL A 114 -3.22 2.34 -6.66
C VAL A 114 -3.64 3.79 -6.41
N ASN A 115 -4.66 4.28 -7.13
CA ASN A 115 -5.07 5.67 -7.02
C ASN A 115 -5.63 6.01 -5.64
N ARG A 116 -6.39 5.09 -5.03
CA ARG A 116 -6.89 5.26 -3.66
C ARG A 116 -5.75 5.22 -2.65
N ALA A 117 -4.84 4.28 -2.77
CA ALA A 117 -3.67 4.19 -1.89
C ALA A 117 -2.80 5.44 -1.99
N ARG A 118 -2.56 5.96 -3.20
CA ARG A 118 -1.84 7.22 -3.41
C ARG A 118 -2.51 8.38 -2.67
N TYR A 119 -3.83 8.51 -2.81
CA TYR A 119 -4.58 9.55 -2.14
C TYR A 119 -4.48 9.46 -0.62
N VAL A 120 -4.71 8.27 -0.04
CA VAL A 120 -4.72 8.08 1.41
C VAL A 120 -3.31 8.19 2.00
N VAL A 121 -2.33 7.50 1.42
CA VAL A 121 -0.94 7.50 1.91
C VAL A 121 -0.29 8.87 1.72
N GLY A 122 -0.53 9.54 0.59
CA GLY A 122 0.01 10.87 0.30
C GLY A 122 -0.44 11.96 1.27
N ARG A 123 -1.52 11.74 2.03
CA ARG A 123 -1.95 12.64 3.12
C ARG A 123 -1.13 12.47 4.40
N CYS A 124 -0.50 11.32 4.56
CA CYS A 124 0.30 10.98 5.73
C CYS A 124 1.81 11.08 5.47
N PHE A 125 2.22 11.07 4.21
CA PHE A 125 3.63 11.09 3.82
C PHE A 125 3.88 12.10 2.70
N ALA A 126 4.70 13.11 2.97
CA ALA A 126 5.02 14.19 2.04
C ALA A 126 6.33 14.00 1.27
N GLY A 127 7.04 12.87 1.46
CA GLY A 127 8.28 12.55 0.77
C GLY A 127 8.07 12.00 -0.66
N ASP A 128 9.11 11.41 -1.23
CA ASP A 128 9.03 10.72 -2.53
C ASP A 128 8.22 9.42 -2.37
N LEU A 129 6.95 9.48 -2.77
CA LEU A 129 5.99 8.38 -2.70
C LEU A 129 5.76 7.76 -4.07
N ARG A 130 6.00 6.47 -4.19
CA ARG A 130 5.73 5.70 -5.40
C ARG A 130 4.75 4.58 -5.12
N LEU A 131 3.76 4.43 -5.99
CA LEU A 131 2.75 3.39 -5.92
C LEU A 131 3.01 2.34 -7.00
N LEU A 132 3.34 1.14 -6.58
CA LEU A 132 3.60 0.01 -7.45
C LEU A 132 2.39 -0.92 -7.49
N ALA A 133 2.01 -1.31 -8.70
CA ALA A 133 0.91 -2.24 -8.91
C ALA A 133 1.41 -3.66 -9.16
N VAL A 134 0.70 -4.63 -8.60
CA VAL A 134 0.83 -6.02 -8.99
C VAL A 134 -0.51 -6.54 -9.53
N GLU A 135 -0.43 -7.45 -10.49
CA GLU A 135 -1.56 -8.27 -10.91
C GLU A 135 -1.85 -9.27 -9.78
N ASP A 136 -2.95 -9.08 -9.10
CA ASP A 136 -3.36 -9.93 -7.99
C ASP A 136 -4.78 -10.44 -8.30
N PRO A 137 -4.94 -11.69 -8.75
CA PRO A 137 -6.22 -12.25 -9.14
C PRO A 137 -7.08 -12.52 -7.91
N GLN A 138 -7.64 -11.48 -7.32
CA GLN A 138 -8.71 -11.61 -6.33
C GLN A 138 -10.04 -11.32 -7.03
N GLY A 139 -11.06 -12.13 -6.74
CA GLY A 139 -12.29 -12.19 -7.49
C GLY A 139 -13.20 -10.95 -7.43
N TRP A 140 -14.34 -11.03 -8.07
CA TRP A 140 -15.37 -9.97 -8.24
C TRP A 140 -15.91 -9.34 -6.94
N ASP A 141 -15.69 -9.95 -5.78
CA ASP A 141 -16.02 -9.40 -4.46
C ASP A 141 -15.28 -8.08 -4.18
N GLU A 142 -14.23 -7.82 -4.94
CA GLU A 142 -13.39 -6.64 -4.86
C GLU A 142 -14.09 -5.32 -5.25
N ILE A 143 -15.05 -5.34 -6.18
CA ILE A 143 -15.75 -4.13 -6.65
C ILE A 143 -16.58 -3.51 -5.52
N SER A 144 -17.30 -4.33 -4.76
CA SER A 144 -18.08 -3.85 -3.62
C SER A 144 -17.21 -3.29 -2.51
N TRP A 145 -16.04 -3.88 -2.30
CA TRP A 145 -15.03 -3.45 -1.34
C TRP A 145 -14.40 -2.09 -1.76
N HIS A 146 -14.17 -1.90 -3.07
CA HIS A 146 -13.67 -0.65 -3.62
C HIS A 146 -14.62 0.53 -3.41
N ILE A 147 -15.90 0.35 -3.71
CA ILE A 147 -16.92 1.41 -3.56
C ILE A 147 -17.01 1.84 -2.09
N ARG A 148 -17.07 0.89 -1.16
CA ARG A 148 -17.06 1.17 0.29
C ARG A 148 -15.77 1.87 0.73
N GLY A 149 -14.62 1.43 0.20
CA GLY A 149 -13.32 2.01 0.51
C GLY A 149 -13.16 3.46 0.03
N TRP A 150 -13.66 3.81 -1.15
CA TRP A 150 -13.68 5.18 -1.64
C TRP A 150 -14.58 6.08 -0.79
N TYR A 151 -15.76 5.60 -0.43
CA TYR A 151 -16.67 6.34 0.46
C TYR A 151 -16.01 6.63 1.81
N ALA A 152 -15.45 5.62 2.44
CA ALA A 152 -14.73 5.77 3.71
C ALA A 152 -13.56 6.77 3.59
N SER A 153 -12.77 6.70 2.51
CA SER A 153 -11.64 7.60 2.27
C SER A 153 -12.07 9.05 1.99
N ALA A 154 -13.25 9.26 1.39
CA ALA A 154 -13.79 10.60 1.12
C ALA A 154 -14.33 11.27 2.38
N VAL A 155 -14.83 10.50 3.35
CA VAL A 155 -15.40 11.01 4.61
C VAL A 155 -14.33 11.22 5.68
N GLU A 156 -13.25 10.43 5.66
CA GLU A 156 -12.16 10.54 6.63
C GLU A 156 -11.17 11.64 6.24
N ILE A 157 -11.34 12.83 6.82
CA ILE A 157 -10.47 13.99 6.61
C ILE A 157 -9.22 13.89 7.50
N GLY A 158 -8.04 14.08 6.91
CA GLY A 158 -6.75 14.11 7.60
C GLY A 158 -5.94 12.80 7.48
N CYS A 159 -4.72 12.85 7.94
CA CYS A 159 -3.89 11.66 8.12
C CYS A 159 -4.30 10.84 9.34
#